data_a26e913a9f1a01dd5a8083d1cb1697a1
#
_entry.id   a26e913a9f1a01dd5a8083d1cb1697a1
#
_cell.length_a   1.000
_cell.length_b   1.000
_cell.length_c   1.000
_cell.angle_alpha   90.00
_cell.angle_beta   90.00
_cell.angle_gamma   90.00
#
_symmetry.space_group_name_H-M   'P 1'
#
loop_
_entity.id
_entity.type
_entity.pdbx_description
1 polymer ?
#
loop_
_entity_poly.entity_id
_entity_poly.type
_entity_poly.pdbx_seq_one_letter_code
_entity_poly.pdbx_strand_id
1 'polypeptide(L)'
;MILKIDGEQLLSLFLCEMNCSNNFHFVSGLQPFKIQFKSKDYFVYIKTISSAYFKDRPDVNRAQLPLREDFNYIKKSNIPFVFLGYDPTNDVYVCWNYHIAKRRLNVQANVSFYSRQSWLSQVQEDVFLKKKLKNGEDTILFKRKNIVDFFNQIDSFFEENENDLTEESKESAASESKIYKIEDPILLEKLRPLLTGSILHTLEAIQIVQDYYGEKYSNMSYRDWSNLVKGLSF
;
A
#
# COMPACT_ATOMS: atom_id res chain seq x y z
N MET A 1 10.17 6.69 20.18
CA MET A 1 10.85 5.72 19.30
C MET A 1 9.84 4.64 18.95
N ILE A 2 9.30 4.59 17.72
CA ILE A 2 8.36 3.55 17.32
C ILE A 2 9.19 2.30 17.06
N LEU A 3 9.00 1.26 17.85
CA LEU A 3 9.62 -0.06 17.63
C LEU A 3 9.20 -0.55 16.24
N LYS A 4 10.17 -0.72 15.36
CA LYS A 4 9.95 -1.29 14.03
C LYS A 4 9.71 -2.78 14.20
N ILE A 5 8.46 -3.20 14.09
CA ILE A 5 8.07 -4.61 14.11
C ILE A 5 8.36 -5.18 12.72
N ASP A 6 9.12 -6.27 12.68
CA ASP A 6 9.48 -6.98 11.44
C ASP A 6 8.38 -7.97 11.00
N GLY A 7 8.60 -8.64 9.86
CA GLY A 7 7.62 -9.57 9.30
C GLY A 7 7.41 -10.82 10.15
N GLU A 8 8.44 -11.33 10.79
CA GLU A 8 8.38 -12.52 11.65
C GLU A 8 7.58 -12.22 12.93
N GLN A 9 7.82 -11.06 13.52
CA GLN A 9 7.07 -10.59 14.68
C GLN A 9 5.58 -10.36 14.35
N LEU A 10 5.28 -9.78 13.19
CA LEU A 10 3.89 -9.58 12.73
C LEU A 10 3.18 -10.92 12.50
N LEU A 11 3.87 -11.91 11.89
CA LEU A 11 3.35 -13.25 11.71
C LEU A 11 3.12 -13.93 13.07
N SER A 12 4.07 -13.82 14.00
CA SER A 12 3.96 -14.39 15.35
C SER A 12 2.75 -13.82 16.11
N LEU A 13 2.54 -12.50 16.05
CA LEU A 13 1.37 -11.84 16.66
C LEU A 13 0.05 -12.35 16.06
N PHE A 14 0.01 -12.56 14.76
CA PHE A 14 -1.17 -13.11 14.07
C PHE A 14 -1.42 -14.56 14.47
N LEU A 15 -0.39 -15.41 14.44
CA LEU A 15 -0.50 -16.82 14.78
C LEU A 15 -0.89 -17.06 16.25
N CYS A 16 -0.41 -16.20 17.15
CA CYS A 16 -0.75 -16.27 18.58
C CYS A 16 -2.28 -16.29 18.79
N GLU A 17 -3.02 -15.45 18.08
CA GLU A 17 -4.48 -15.40 18.19
C GLU A 17 -5.18 -16.45 17.33
N MET A 18 -4.72 -16.66 16.10
CA MET A 18 -5.37 -17.58 15.16
C MET A 18 -5.29 -19.05 15.62
N ASN A 19 -4.21 -19.45 16.31
CA ASN A 19 -4.02 -20.80 16.83
C ASN A 19 -5.04 -21.17 17.94
N CYS A 20 -5.79 -20.21 18.48
CA CYS A 20 -6.90 -20.49 19.40
C CYS A 20 -8.11 -21.12 18.67
N SER A 21 -8.14 -21.12 17.34
CA SER A 21 -9.24 -21.65 16.53
C SER A 21 -8.91 -23.02 15.95
N ASN A 22 -9.75 -24.02 16.19
CA ASN A 22 -9.63 -25.34 15.56
C ASN A 22 -9.88 -25.33 14.04
N ASN A 23 -10.43 -24.25 13.51
CA ASN A 23 -10.71 -24.08 12.07
C ASN A 23 -9.53 -23.43 11.31
N PHE A 24 -8.44 -23.13 11.99
CA PHE A 24 -7.28 -22.46 11.43
C PHE A 24 -6.15 -23.44 11.14
N HIS A 25 -5.50 -23.24 10.00
CA HIS A 25 -4.27 -23.94 9.63
C HIS A 25 -3.31 -22.96 8.93
N PHE A 26 -2.10 -22.85 9.47
CA PHE A 26 -1.02 -22.12 8.79
C PHE A 26 -0.40 -23.02 7.71
N VAL A 27 -0.32 -22.53 6.46
CA VAL A 27 0.19 -23.30 5.33
C VAL A 27 1.68 -23.01 5.11
N SER A 28 2.03 -21.75 4.81
CA SER A 28 3.42 -21.39 4.49
C SER A 28 3.59 -19.88 4.28
N GLY A 29 4.84 -19.43 4.21
CA GLY A 29 5.22 -18.06 3.84
C GLY A 29 5.41 -17.15 5.03
N LEU A 30 5.86 -15.92 4.75
CA LEU A 30 6.09 -14.88 5.76
C LEU A 30 5.37 -13.58 5.40
N GLN A 31 5.67 -13.03 4.24
CA GLN A 31 5.04 -11.81 3.72
C GLN A 31 5.03 -11.83 2.19
N PRO A 32 3.92 -12.26 1.55
CA PRO A 32 2.69 -12.79 2.14
C PRO A 32 2.86 -14.21 2.71
N PHE A 33 1.94 -14.60 3.59
CA PHE A 33 1.79 -15.97 4.04
C PHE A 33 0.43 -16.53 3.63
N LYS A 34 0.34 -17.85 3.53
CA LYS A 34 -0.89 -18.56 3.18
C LYS A 34 -1.45 -19.26 4.40
N ILE A 35 -2.75 -19.13 4.60
CA ILE A 35 -3.51 -19.81 5.64
C ILE A 35 -4.72 -20.51 5.05
N GLN A 36 -5.26 -21.46 5.78
CA GLN A 36 -6.59 -22.02 5.57
C GLN A 36 -7.45 -21.75 6.80
N PHE A 37 -8.64 -21.23 6.58
CA PHE A 37 -9.63 -21.00 7.63
C PHE A 37 -11.00 -21.49 7.18
N LYS A 38 -11.64 -22.41 7.95
CA LYS A 38 -12.90 -23.07 7.58
C LYS A 38 -12.87 -23.63 6.14
N SER A 39 -11.80 -24.33 5.79
CA SER A 39 -11.56 -24.94 4.45
C SER A 39 -11.43 -23.93 3.30
N LYS A 40 -11.38 -22.63 3.56
CA LYS A 40 -11.11 -21.57 2.57
C LYS A 40 -9.67 -21.08 2.72
N ASP A 41 -8.96 -21.02 1.60
CA ASP A 41 -7.58 -20.51 1.56
C ASP A 41 -7.57 -18.99 1.49
N TYR A 42 -6.56 -18.37 2.10
CA TYR A 42 -6.30 -16.93 2.05
C TYR A 42 -4.80 -16.67 1.93
N PHE A 43 -4.43 -15.68 1.13
CA PHE A 43 -3.13 -15.02 1.26
C PHE A 43 -3.29 -13.82 2.19
N VAL A 44 -2.41 -13.71 3.17
CA VAL A 44 -2.42 -12.61 4.14
C VAL A 44 -1.10 -11.86 4.09
N TYR A 45 -1.17 -10.56 4.06
CA TYR A 45 0.00 -9.68 4.16
C TYR A 45 -0.22 -8.68 5.28
N ILE A 46 0.69 -8.63 6.26
CA ILE A 46 0.58 -7.71 7.38
C ILE A 46 1.69 -6.66 7.29
N LYS A 47 1.35 -5.40 7.50
CA LYS A 47 2.30 -4.28 7.52
C LYS A 47 2.03 -3.37 8.70
N THR A 48 3.07 -2.95 9.41
CA THR A 48 2.94 -1.91 10.42
C THR A 48 2.46 -0.60 9.78
N ILE A 49 1.44 0.01 10.39
CA ILE A 49 0.93 1.32 9.99
C ILE A 49 1.93 2.41 10.42
N SER A 50 2.14 3.39 9.57
CA SER A 50 2.98 4.55 9.85
C SER A 50 2.28 5.84 9.43
N SER A 51 2.75 7.00 9.95
CA SER A 51 2.28 8.29 9.47
C SER A 51 2.44 8.41 7.95
N ALA A 52 1.46 9.02 7.28
CA ALA A 52 1.57 9.35 5.86
C ALA A 52 2.38 10.62 5.62
N TYR A 53 2.75 11.36 6.69
CA TYR A 53 3.52 12.60 6.66
C TYR A 53 2.90 13.73 5.82
N PHE A 54 1.57 13.75 5.68
CA PHE A 54 0.87 14.87 5.06
C PHE A 54 0.83 16.07 6.01
N LYS A 55 1.37 17.22 5.60
CA LYS A 55 1.43 18.43 6.42
C LYS A 55 0.04 18.97 6.79
N ASP A 56 -0.90 18.89 5.85
CA ASP A 56 -2.29 19.34 5.97
C ASP A 56 -3.21 18.31 6.66
N ARG A 57 -2.75 17.07 6.81
CA ARG A 57 -3.53 15.96 7.35
C ARG A 57 -2.69 15.06 8.26
N PRO A 58 -2.24 15.56 9.42
CA PRO A 58 -1.32 14.84 10.32
C PRO A 58 -1.94 13.56 10.93
N ASP A 59 -3.26 13.46 10.96
CA ASP A 59 -4.04 12.30 11.44
C ASP A 59 -4.01 11.11 10.46
N VAL A 60 -3.52 11.29 9.22
CA VAL A 60 -3.54 10.24 8.23
C VAL A 60 -2.34 9.30 8.41
N ASN A 61 -2.65 8.03 8.57
CA ASN A 61 -1.71 6.93 8.57
C ASN A 61 -1.82 6.10 7.29
N ARG A 62 -0.78 5.32 7.00
CA ARG A 62 -0.76 4.44 5.84
C ARG A 62 -0.02 3.14 6.11
N ALA A 63 -0.40 2.10 5.36
CA ALA A 63 0.42 0.93 5.09
C ALA A 63 0.65 0.84 3.57
N GLN A 64 1.77 0.28 3.14
CA GLN A 64 2.13 0.22 1.72
C GLN A 64 2.45 -1.22 1.30
N LEU A 65 1.87 -1.63 0.18
CA LEU A 65 2.26 -2.85 -0.52
C LEU A 65 3.38 -2.52 -1.49
N PRO A 66 4.54 -3.18 -1.40
CA PRO A 66 5.63 -3.02 -2.34
C PRO A 66 5.34 -3.74 -3.66
N LEU A 67 6.13 -3.45 -4.69
CA LEU A 67 6.18 -4.28 -5.89
C LEU A 67 6.86 -5.61 -5.55
N ARG A 68 6.23 -6.75 -5.91
CA ARG A 68 6.75 -8.09 -5.66
C ARG A 68 6.38 -9.05 -6.79
N GLU A 69 7.26 -9.96 -7.12
CA GLU A 69 7.02 -10.95 -8.18
C GLU A 69 5.89 -11.93 -7.82
N ASP A 70 5.88 -12.41 -6.57
CA ASP A 70 4.85 -13.33 -6.06
C ASP A 70 3.42 -12.74 -6.10
N PHE A 71 3.28 -11.41 -6.06
CA PHE A 71 1.98 -10.74 -6.18
C PHE A 71 1.33 -10.91 -7.54
N ASN A 72 2.10 -11.17 -8.61
CA ASN A 72 1.54 -11.47 -9.93
C ASN A 72 0.76 -12.79 -9.93
N TYR A 73 1.30 -13.81 -9.26
CA TYR A 73 0.61 -15.08 -9.06
C TYR A 73 -0.64 -14.92 -8.19
N ILE A 74 -0.51 -14.22 -7.04
CA ILE A 74 -1.62 -14.00 -6.12
C ILE A 74 -2.76 -13.25 -6.79
N LYS A 75 -2.45 -12.20 -7.58
CA LYS A 75 -3.44 -11.41 -8.32
C LYS A 75 -4.26 -12.24 -9.30
N LYS A 76 -3.63 -13.24 -9.95
CA LYS A 76 -4.28 -14.13 -10.92
C LYS A 76 -5.02 -15.31 -10.28
N SER A 77 -4.68 -15.68 -9.05
CA SER A 77 -5.30 -16.80 -8.33
C SER A 77 -6.75 -16.50 -7.94
N ASN A 78 -7.56 -17.53 -7.66
CA ASN A 78 -8.90 -17.35 -7.07
C ASN A 78 -8.89 -17.19 -5.55
N ILE A 79 -7.70 -17.26 -4.91
CA ILE A 79 -7.54 -17.16 -3.46
C ILE A 79 -7.65 -15.68 -3.07
N PRO A 80 -8.49 -15.32 -2.07
CA PRO A 80 -8.55 -13.96 -1.53
C PRO A 80 -7.20 -13.48 -1.00
N PHE A 81 -6.92 -12.19 -1.16
CA PHE A 81 -5.73 -11.55 -0.62
C PHE A 81 -6.12 -10.52 0.45
N VAL A 82 -5.86 -10.83 1.69
CA VAL A 82 -6.18 -9.99 2.85
C VAL A 82 -4.99 -9.14 3.21
N PHE A 83 -5.13 -7.83 3.10
CA PHE A 83 -4.12 -6.87 3.53
C PHE A 83 -4.50 -6.27 4.87
N LEU A 84 -3.65 -6.48 5.88
CA LEU A 84 -3.81 -5.97 7.23
C LEU A 84 -2.75 -4.91 7.54
N GLY A 85 -3.20 -3.76 8.00
CA GLY A 85 -2.36 -2.78 8.67
C GLY A 85 -2.38 -3.03 10.17
N TYR A 86 -1.22 -3.09 10.83
CA TYR A 86 -1.14 -3.26 12.29
C TYR A 86 -0.66 -1.98 12.95
N ASP A 87 -1.41 -1.51 13.92
CA ASP A 87 -1.02 -0.43 14.84
C ASP A 87 -0.62 -1.01 16.19
N PRO A 88 0.69 -1.01 16.52
CA PRO A 88 1.17 -1.57 17.79
C PRO A 88 0.80 -0.71 19.01
N THR A 89 0.49 0.56 18.83
CA THR A 89 0.15 1.47 19.94
C THR A 89 -1.20 1.13 20.55
N ASN A 90 -2.18 0.82 19.70
CA ASN A 90 -3.54 0.51 20.13
C ASN A 90 -3.87 -1.00 20.06
N ASP A 91 -2.91 -1.84 19.62
CA ASP A 91 -3.10 -3.27 19.33
C ASP A 91 -4.29 -3.54 18.39
N VAL A 92 -4.30 -2.83 17.24
CA VAL A 92 -5.41 -2.77 16.30
C VAL A 92 -4.95 -3.21 14.91
N TYR A 93 -5.77 -4.06 14.27
CA TYR A 93 -5.70 -4.28 12.83
C TYR A 93 -6.65 -3.36 12.08
N VAL A 94 -6.21 -2.94 10.89
CA VAL A 94 -7.03 -2.32 9.86
C VAL A 94 -7.04 -3.25 8.66
N CYS A 95 -8.21 -3.70 8.24
CA CYS A 95 -8.40 -4.41 7.00
C CYS A 95 -9.08 -3.50 5.98
N TRP A 96 -8.47 -3.33 4.84
CA TRP A 96 -9.10 -2.69 3.68
C TRP A 96 -9.86 -3.73 2.86
N ASN A 97 -10.81 -3.29 2.06
CA ASN A 97 -11.57 -4.19 1.20
C ASN A 97 -10.61 -5.12 0.42
N TYR A 98 -10.67 -6.41 0.71
CA TYR A 98 -9.71 -7.39 0.21
C TYR A 98 -9.84 -7.64 -1.30
N HIS A 99 -11.01 -7.39 -1.91
CA HIS A 99 -11.20 -7.40 -3.36
C HIS A 99 -10.40 -6.27 -4.00
N ILE A 100 -10.51 -5.05 -3.45
CA ILE A 100 -9.76 -3.88 -3.91
C ILE A 100 -8.26 -4.08 -3.67
N ALA A 101 -7.86 -4.53 -2.49
CA ALA A 101 -6.46 -4.77 -2.17
C ALA A 101 -5.81 -5.74 -3.16
N LYS A 102 -6.50 -6.82 -3.52
CA LYS A 102 -6.03 -7.81 -4.50
C LYS A 102 -5.89 -7.21 -5.91
N ARG A 103 -6.88 -6.43 -6.36
CA ARG A 103 -6.82 -5.75 -7.67
C ARG A 103 -5.63 -4.78 -7.77
N ARG A 104 -5.30 -4.11 -6.67
CA ARG A 104 -4.21 -3.12 -6.58
C ARG A 104 -2.80 -3.71 -6.44
N LEU A 105 -2.66 -5.04 -6.34
CA LEU A 105 -1.34 -5.69 -6.32
C LEU A 105 -0.55 -5.34 -7.59
N ASN A 106 0.69 -4.90 -7.43
CA ASN A 106 1.63 -4.55 -8.49
C ASN A 106 1.15 -3.50 -9.50
N VAL A 107 0.17 -2.66 -9.15
CA VAL A 107 -0.26 -1.55 -10.03
C VAL A 107 0.83 -0.47 -10.09
N GLN A 108 1.60 -0.30 -9.01
CA GLN A 108 2.74 0.62 -8.94
C GLN A 108 3.77 0.13 -7.92
N ALA A 109 4.95 0.76 -7.89
CA ALA A 109 6.06 0.36 -7.02
C ALA A 109 5.70 0.30 -5.52
N ASN A 110 4.82 1.20 -5.06
CA ASN A 110 4.30 1.20 -3.70
C ASN A 110 2.83 1.63 -3.71
N VAL A 111 1.93 0.71 -3.42
CA VAL A 111 0.50 0.99 -3.31
C VAL A 111 0.16 1.35 -1.88
N SER A 112 -0.34 2.57 -1.66
CA SER A 112 -0.70 3.06 -0.33
C SER A 112 -2.16 2.79 0.00
N PHE A 113 -2.39 2.33 1.23
CA PHE A 113 -3.69 2.16 1.86
C PHE A 113 -3.73 3.02 3.11
N TYR A 114 -4.78 3.82 3.25
CA TYR A 114 -4.85 4.85 4.27
C TYR A 114 -5.79 4.50 5.41
N SER A 115 -5.51 5.05 6.58
CA SER A 115 -6.31 5.01 7.80
C SER A 115 -6.13 6.32 8.55
N ARG A 116 -6.72 6.45 9.75
CA ARG A 116 -6.56 7.61 10.61
C ARG A 116 -6.19 7.21 12.03
N GLN A 117 -5.31 7.99 12.66
CA GLN A 117 -4.95 7.78 14.05
C GLN A 117 -6.18 7.87 14.96
N SER A 118 -7.06 8.84 14.69
CA SER A 118 -8.31 9.01 15.41
C SER A 118 -9.26 7.81 15.31
N TRP A 119 -9.20 7.04 14.23
CA TRP A 119 -9.99 5.81 14.10
C TRP A 119 -9.39 4.67 14.91
N LEU A 120 -8.06 4.51 14.87
CA LEU A 120 -7.34 3.46 15.60
C LEU A 120 -7.57 3.56 17.10
N SER A 121 -7.56 4.79 17.65
CA SER A 121 -7.78 5.03 19.08
C SER A 121 -9.23 4.82 19.55
N GLN A 122 -10.21 4.75 18.63
CA GLN A 122 -11.61 4.53 18.94
C GLN A 122 -12.00 3.05 19.02
N VAL A 123 -11.12 2.14 18.55
CA VAL A 123 -11.43 0.71 18.49
C VAL A 123 -11.51 0.14 19.90
N GLN A 124 -12.68 -0.39 20.24
CA GLN A 124 -12.94 -1.09 21.49
C GLN A 124 -12.82 -2.61 21.32
N GLU A 125 -12.75 -3.31 22.42
CA GLU A 125 -12.75 -4.77 22.44
C GLU A 125 -14.10 -5.30 21.92
N ASP A 126 -14.06 -6.42 21.20
CA ASP A 126 -15.19 -7.14 20.65
C ASP A 126 -16.10 -6.31 19.71
N VAL A 127 -15.55 -5.20 19.17
CA VAL A 127 -16.25 -4.31 18.23
C VAL A 127 -15.47 -4.21 16.93
N PHE A 128 -16.18 -4.38 15.81
CA PHE A 128 -15.68 -4.11 14.47
C PHE A 128 -16.10 -2.70 14.04
N LEU A 129 -15.13 -1.79 14.00
CA LEU A 129 -15.37 -0.40 13.63
C LEU A 129 -15.30 -0.24 12.11
N LYS A 130 -16.44 -0.10 11.44
CA LYS A 130 -16.50 0.17 10.00
C LYS A 130 -16.31 1.67 9.74
N LYS A 131 -15.38 2.02 8.88
CA LYS A 131 -15.12 3.39 8.42
C LYS A 131 -15.05 3.43 6.89
N LYS A 132 -15.52 4.52 6.32
CA LYS A 132 -15.46 4.76 4.88
C LYS A 132 -14.40 5.80 4.55
N LEU A 133 -13.51 5.50 3.61
CA LEU A 133 -12.55 6.45 3.08
C LEU A 133 -13.23 7.48 2.16
N LYS A 134 -12.54 8.57 1.83
CA LYS A 134 -13.08 9.61 0.94
C LYS A 134 -13.43 9.10 -0.46
N ASN A 135 -12.71 8.09 -0.94
CA ASN A 135 -12.96 7.41 -2.21
C ASN A 135 -14.09 6.37 -2.16
N GLY A 136 -14.81 6.28 -1.05
CA GLY A 136 -15.91 5.35 -0.89
C GLY A 136 -15.52 3.96 -0.37
N GLU A 137 -14.22 3.62 -0.31
CA GLU A 137 -13.77 2.32 0.18
C GLU A 137 -14.08 2.10 1.65
N ASP A 138 -14.62 0.92 1.96
CA ASP A 138 -14.84 0.50 3.34
C ASP A 138 -13.57 -0.07 3.96
N THR A 139 -13.34 0.27 5.21
CA THR A 139 -12.27 -0.28 6.05
C THR A 139 -12.85 -0.79 7.36
N ILE A 140 -12.34 -1.92 7.84
CA ILE A 140 -12.73 -2.51 9.12
C ILE A 140 -11.54 -2.45 10.06
N LEU A 141 -11.77 -1.86 11.24
CA LEU A 141 -10.77 -1.77 12.30
C LEU A 141 -11.23 -2.61 13.49
N PHE A 142 -10.32 -3.38 14.08
CA PHE A 142 -10.63 -4.28 15.19
C PHE A 142 -9.39 -4.58 16.04
N LYS A 143 -9.57 -4.97 17.30
CA LYS A 143 -8.47 -5.40 18.17
C LYS A 143 -7.86 -6.70 17.64
N ARG A 144 -6.53 -6.84 17.74
CA ARG A 144 -5.78 -8.01 17.27
C ARG A 144 -6.40 -9.32 17.79
N LYS A 145 -6.83 -9.37 19.05
CA LYS A 145 -7.46 -10.54 19.65
C LYS A 145 -8.75 -10.99 18.94
N ASN A 146 -9.42 -10.10 18.21
CA ASN A 146 -10.67 -10.40 17.49
C ASN A 146 -10.42 -10.92 16.07
N ILE A 147 -9.19 -11.30 15.72
CA ILE A 147 -8.83 -11.74 14.37
C ILE A 147 -9.58 -13.01 13.92
N VAL A 148 -9.84 -13.93 14.84
CA VAL A 148 -10.63 -15.16 14.56
C VAL A 148 -12.05 -14.77 14.18
N ASP A 149 -12.68 -13.88 14.95
CA ASP A 149 -14.04 -13.41 14.69
C ASP A 149 -14.12 -12.57 13.42
N PHE A 150 -13.06 -11.83 13.10
CA PHE A 150 -12.93 -11.14 11.83
C PHE A 150 -12.96 -12.12 10.64
N PHE A 151 -12.17 -13.21 10.66
CA PHE A 151 -12.20 -14.21 9.61
C PHE A 151 -13.51 -14.99 9.54
N ASN A 152 -14.26 -15.12 10.67
CA ASN A 152 -15.59 -15.69 10.68
C ASN A 152 -16.60 -14.85 9.86
N GLN A 153 -16.38 -13.55 9.74
CA GLN A 153 -17.31 -12.57 9.18
C GLN A 153 -16.74 -11.81 7.98
N ILE A 154 -15.54 -12.11 7.51
CA ILE A 154 -14.80 -11.33 6.51
C ILE A 154 -15.63 -11.06 5.22
N ASP A 155 -16.36 -12.05 4.75
CA ASP A 155 -17.17 -11.93 3.54
C ASP A 155 -18.40 -11.01 3.74
N SER A 156 -18.88 -10.84 4.98
CA SER A 156 -19.99 -9.93 5.29
C SER A 156 -19.57 -8.46 5.42
N PHE A 157 -18.27 -8.21 5.62
CA PHE A 157 -17.76 -6.84 5.74
C PHE A 157 -17.53 -6.16 4.41
N PHE A 158 -17.26 -6.93 3.36
CA PHE A 158 -16.85 -6.41 2.06
C PHE A 158 -17.68 -7.03 0.94
N GLU A 159 -18.51 -6.21 0.32
CA GLU A 159 -19.24 -6.57 -0.89
C GLU A 159 -18.36 -6.37 -2.12
N GLU A 160 -18.49 -7.26 -3.09
CA GLU A 160 -17.87 -7.12 -4.39
C GLU A 160 -18.73 -6.20 -5.27
N ASN A 161 -18.43 -4.90 -5.27
CA ASN A 161 -19.10 -3.93 -6.11
C ASN A 161 -18.39 -3.84 -7.47
N GLU A 162 -19.07 -4.21 -8.54
CA GLU A 162 -18.56 -4.07 -9.92
C GLU A 162 -18.28 -2.60 -10.31
N ASN A 163 -18.94 -1.64 -9.65
CA ASN A 163 -18.78 -0.20 -9.90
C ASN A 163 -17.47 0.40 -9.33
N ASP A 164 -16.75 -0.31 -8.46
CA ASP A 164 -15.44 0.14 -7.93
C ASP A 164 -14.34 0.15 -9.02
N LEU A 165 -14.62 -0.34 -10.21
CA LEU A 165 -13.66 -0.36 -11.33
C LEU A 165 -13.48 0.99 -12.03
N THR A 166 -14.40 1.95 -11.84
CA THR A 166 -14.44 3.19 -12.64
C THR A 166 -13.86 4.41 -11.96
N GLU A 167 -13.67 4.42 -10.64
CA GLU A 167 -13.17 5.59 -9.91
C GLU A 167 -11.67 5.57 -9.61
N GLU A 168 -11.03 4.38 -9.55
CA GLU A 168 -9.57 4.27 -9.33
C GLU A 168 -8.73 4.90 -10.44
N SER A 169 -9.28 5.01 -11.66
CA SER A 169 -8.64 5.76 -12.75
C SER A 169 -8.65 7.27 -12.54
N LYS A 170 -9.50 7.80 -11.64
CA LYS A 170 -9.63 9.25 -11.41
C LYS A 170 -8.86 9.75 -10.18
N GLU A 171 -8.67 8.95 -9.13
CA GLU A 171 -7.90 9.39 -7.96
C GLU A 171 -6.40 9.08 -8.03
N SER A 172 -5.99 8.07 -8.80
CA SER A 172 -4.58 7.96 -9.22
C SER A 172 -4.18 9.09 -10.18
N ALA A 173 -5.17 9.72 -10.85
CA ALA A 173 -4.98 10.91 -11.68
C ALA A 173 -5.03 12.23 -10.88
N ALA A 174 -5.49 12.25 -9.64
CA ALA A 174 -5.49 13.45 -8.78
C ALA A 174 -4.17 13.66 -7.99
N SER A 175 -3.25 12.70 -7.93
CA SER A 175 -1.85 13.00 -8.09
C SER A 175 -1.57 12.96 -9.60
N GLU A 176 -1.97 13.98 -10.35
CA GLU A 176 -1.44 14.20 -11.68
C GLU A 176 0.07 13.96 -11.58
N SER A 177 0.52 12.81 -12.06
CA SER A 177 1.88 12.67 -12.50
C SER A 177 1.96 13.72 -13.59
N LYS A 178 2.48 14.92 -13.26
CA LYS A 178 2.85 15.89 -14.25
C LYS A 178 3.72 15.10 -15.22
N ILE A 179 3.17 14.76 -16.38
CA ILE A 179 3.93 14.04 -17.40
C ILE A 179 4.90 15.09 -17.93
N TYR A 180 6.09 15.08 -17.34
CA TYR A 180 7.19 15.88 -17.82
C TYR A 180 7.70 15.20 -19.09
N LYS A 181 7.59 15.87 -20.21
CA LYS A 181 8.10 15.40 -21.50
C LYS A 181 9.22 16.35 -21.93
N ILE A 182 10.43 15.83 -22.02
CA ILE A 182 11.57 16.59 -22.55
C ILE A 182 11.64 16.29 -24.04
N GLU A 183 11.39 17.29 -24.85
CA GLU A 183 11.40 17.19 -26.33
C GLU A 183 12.59 17.95 -26.96
N ASP A 184 13.35 18.72 -26.14
CA ASP A 184 14.48 19.47 -26.62
C ASP A 184 15.71 18.58 -26.85
N PRO A 185 16.19 18.44 -28.11
CA PRO A 185 17.32 17.58 -28.45
C PRO A 185 18.63 17.97 -27.77
N ILE A 186 18.84 19.26 -27.53
CA ILE A 186 20.08 19.79 -26.92
C ILE A 186 20.12 19.41 -25.43
N LEU A 187 18.96 19.51 -24.77
CA LEU A 187 18.84 19.12 -23.37
C LEU A 187 18.96 17.60 -23.21
N LEU A 188 18.36 16.82 -24.11
CA LEU A 188 18.49 15.37 -24.12
C LEU A 188 19.95 14.91 -24.27
N GLU A 189 20.70 15.55 -25.11
CA GLU A 189 22.14 15.25 -25.32
C GLU A 189 22.97 15.55 -24.07
N LYS A 190 22.68 16.64 -23.36
CA LYS A 190 23.34 16.99 -22.08
C LYS A 190 22.98 16.00 -20.96
N LEU A 191 21.76 15.47 -20.96
CA LEU A 191 21.30 14.53 -19.94
C LEU A 191 21.79 13.09 -20.16
N ARG A 192 22.02 12.70 -21.41
CA ARG A 192 22.42 11.33 -21.80
C ARG A 192 23.58 10.76 -20.95
N PRO A 193 24.71 11.44 -20.74
CA PRO A 193 25.82 10.91 -19.95
C PRO A 193 25.51 10.77 -18.45
N LEU A 194 24.51 11.52 -17.94
CA LEU A 194 24.12 11.52 -16.53
C LEU A 194 23.09 10.44 -16.19
N LEU A 195 22.42 9.87 -17.19
CA LEU A 195 21.33 8.91 -17.00
C LEU A 195 21.80 7.50 -16.66
N THR A 196 23.05 7.18 -16.91
CA THR A 196 23.69 5.88 -16.62
C THR A 196 24.44 5.87 -15.29
N GLY A 197 24.35 6.94 -14.51
CA GLY A 197 25.21 7.19 -13.36
C GLY A 197 24.59 6.91 -11.99
N SER A 198 25.37 7.29 -10.99
CA SER A 198 25.02 7.20 -9.57
C SER A 198 23.90 8.18 -9.17
N ILE A 199 23.44 8.12 -7.91
CA ILE A 199 22.48 9.07 -7.32
C ILE A 199 22.95 10.52 -7.48
N LEU A 200 24.25 10.77 -7.43
CA LEU A 200 24.84 12.09 -7.61
C LEU A 200 24.56 12.64 -9.02
N HIS A 201 24.76 11.82 -10.05
CA HIS A 201 24.46 12.20 -11.44
C HIS A 201 22.97 12.45 -11.66
N THR A 202 22.11 11.75 -10.93
CA THR A 202 20.66 11.99 -11.01
C THR A 202 20.27 13.36 -10.44
N LEU A 203 20.86 13.78 -9.33
CA LEU A 203 20.61 15.11 -8.75
C LEU A 203 21.12 16.23 -9.67
N GLU A 204 22.29 16.04 -10.27
CA GLU A 204 22.85 16.96 -11.25
C GLU A 204 21.97 17.08 -12.50
N ALA A 205 21.45 15.96 -12.99
CA ALA A 205 20.52 15.95 -14.11
C ALA A 205 19.19 16.68 -13.80
N ILE A 206 18.64 16.50 -12.59
CA ILE A 206 17.45 17.23 -12.14
C ILE A 206 17.74 18.73 -12.12
N GLN A 207 18.89 19.15 -11.61
CA GLN A 207 19.27 20.57 -11.56
C GLN A 207 19.38 21.18 -12.98
N ILE A 208 19.99 20.46 -13.91
CA ILE A 208 20.08 20.89 -15.32
C ILE A 208 18.68 21.10 -15.93
N VAL A 209 17.74 20.21 -15.66
CA VAL A 209 16.36 20.35 -16.15
C VAL A 209 15.66 21.55 -15.51
N GLN A 210 15.83 21.73 -14.21
CA GLN A 210 15.26 22.87 -13.47
C GLN A 210 15.82 24.19 -13.96
N ASP A 211 17.13 24.28 -14.21
CA ASP A 211 17.80 25.48 -14.72
C ASP A 211 17.36 25.83 -16.16
N TYR A 212 17.07 24.80 -16.96
CA TYR A 212 16.65 24.99 -18.35
C TYR A 212 15.19 25.44 -18.49
N TYR A 213 14.29 24.84 -17.72
CA TYR A 213 12.85 25.12 -17.81
C TYR A 213 12.32 26.06 -16.72
N GLY A 214 13.16 26.46 -15.76
CA GLY A 214 12.80 27.36 -14.68
C GLY A 214 11.69 26.82 -13.77
N GLU A 215 10.78 27.70 -13.34
CA GLU A 215 9.74 27.37 -12.35
C GLU A 215 8.82 26.21 -12.75
N LYS A 216 8.65 25.93 -14.04
CA LYS A 216 7.83 24.82 -14.53
C LYS A 216 8.25 23.46 -13.96
N TYR A 217 9.53 23.30 -13.65
CA TYR A 217 10.13 22.06 -13.13
C TYR A 217 10.71 22.21 -11.73
N SER A 218 10.53 23.36 -11.09
CA SER A 218 11.09 23.66 -9.76
C SER A 218 10.65 22.68 -8.66
N ASN A 219 9.49 22.05 -8.82
CA ASN A 219 8.92 21.09 -7.88
C ASN A 219 9.05 19.64 -8.33
N MET A 220 9.92 19.33 -9.29
CA MET A 220 10.15 17.96 -9.74
C MET A 220 10.76 17.13 -8.62
N SER A 221 10.06 16.08 -8.20
CA SER A 221 10.57 15.14 -7.22
C SER A 221 11.53 14.13 -7.88
N TYR A 222 12.36 13.46 -7.06
CA TYR A 222 13.19 12.33 -7.51
C TYR A 222 12.36 11.25 -8.22
N ARG A 223 11.12 11.04 -7.80
CA ARG A 223 10.18 10.09 -8.41
C ARG A 223 9.73 10.55 -9.80
N ASP A 224 9.42 11.83 -9.95
CA ASP A 224 9.01 12.42 -11.23
C ASP A 224 10.16 12.35 -12.21
N TRP A 225 11.38 12.62 -11.74
CA TRP A 225 12.60 12.44 -12.50
C TRP A 225 12.80 11.00 -12.96
N SER A 226 12.68 10.03 -12.05
CA SER A 226 12.83 8.61 -12.37
C SER A 226 11.80 8.13 -13.41
N ASN A 227 10.58 8.66 -13.36
CA ASN A 227 9.54 8.35 -14.34
C ASN A 227 9.82 8.98 -15.70
N LEU A 228 10.32 10.21 -15.71
CA LEU A 228 10.73 10.90 -16.92
C LEU A 228 11.85 10.14 -17.65
N VAL A 229 12.89 9.75 -16.91
CA VAL A 229 14.06 9.03 -17.45
C VAL A 229 13.67 7.67 -18.02
N LYS A 230 12.76 6.94 -17.40
CA LYS A 230 12.26 5.66 -17.90
C LYS A 230 11.45 5.78 -19.19
N GLY A 231 10.89 6.96 -19.45
CA GLY A 231 10.15 7.26 -20.68
C GLY A 231 11.02 7.80 -21.82
N LEU A 232 12.29 8.12 -21.58
CA LEU A 232 13.22 8.57 -22.60
C LEU A 232 13.77 7.36 -23.37
N SER A 233 13.31 7.15 -24.59
CA SER A 233 13.95 6.23 -25.54
C SER A 233 15.07 6.98 -26.25
N PHE A 234 16.29 6.50 -26.14
CA PHE A 234 17.48 6.99 -26.83
C PHE A 234 17.76 6.16 -28.06
#